data_6654826dcfeb059a382068d44e823455
#
_entry.id   6654826dcfeb059a382068d44e823455
#
_cell.length_a   1.000
_cell.length_b   1.000
_cell.length_c   1.000
_cell.angle_alpha   90.00
_cell.angle_beta   90.00
_cell.angle_gamma   90.00
#
_symmetry.space_group_name_H-M   'P 1'
#
loop_
_entity.id
_entity.type
_entity.pdbx_description
1 polymer ?
#
loop_
_entity_poly.entity_id
_entity_poly.type
_entity_poly.pdbx_seq_one_letter_code
_entity_poly.pdbx_strand_id
1 'polypeptide(L)'
;MTRLACLDAPATAALSDQLVGVYRAAMGAPPFHETEVETGWFAQELADELTEPGFRCWVASDDDGQVAGFAYGFPTPQIPADGWYGSLRQAVGPGAAEQWLAGQFAVVWIAVHPERRGRGLGRALLERLLGGAGTGRAWLVTHDLNTPAQALYRSLGFRELGRGALGWHDAERVVLGVDLPPGGLHRDPPLSGPPVGEATSPAE
;
A
#
# COMPACT_ATOMS: atom_id res chain seq x y z
N MET A 1 -11.87 19.64 -4.87
CA MET A 1 -10.39 19.41 -4.84
C MET A 1 -10.13 18.05 -4.20
N THR A 2 -8.98 17.40 -4.45
CA THR A 2 -8.67 16.13 -3.79
C THR A 2 -7.78 16.40 -2.58
N ARG A 3 -8.14 15.88 -1.41
CA ARG A 3 -7.37 15.95 -0.17
C ARG A 3 -6.62 14.63 0.02
N LEU A 4 -5.34 14.70 0.44
CA LEU A 4 -4.55 13.54 0.84
C LEU A 4 -4.41 13.55 2.36
N ALA A 5 -4.62 12.39 2.99
CA ALA A 5 -4.45 12.21 4.43
C ALA A 5 -3.69 10.91 4.73
N CYS A 6 -2.80 10.96 5.72
CA CYS A 6 -2.17 9.78 6.30
C CYS A 6 -3.03 9.29 7.46
N LEU A 7 -3.36 8.02 7.47
CA LEU A 7 -4.19 7.37 8.48
C LEU A 7 -3.37 6.29 9.19
N ASP A 8 -3.57 6.18 10.49
CA ASP A 8 -3.18 5.03 11.28
C ASP A 8 -4.19 3.87 11.15
N ALA A 9 -3.93 2.76 11.80
CA ALA A 9 -4.79 1.58 11.70
C ALA A 9 -6.25 1.84 12.18
N PRO A 10 -6.52 2.48 13.34
CA PRO A 10 -7.89 2.77 13.76
C PRO A 10 -8.65 3.69 12.79
N ALA A 11 -7.99 4.73 12.28
CA ALA A 11 -8.61 5.64 11.31
C ALA A 11 -8.85 4.95 9.95
N THR A 12 -7.96 4.04 9.55
CA THR A 12 -8.13 3.24 8.34
C THR A 12 -9.28 2.26 8.50
N ALA A 13 -9.38 1.58 9.66
CA ALA A 13 -10.49 0.68 9.98
C ALA A 13 -11.86 1.36 9.85
N ALA A 14 -11.96 2.62 10.27
CA ALA A 14 -13.20 3.40 10.15
C ALA A 14 -13.60 3.69 8.69
N LEU A 15 -12.69 3.55 7.74
CA LEU A 15 -12.93 3.74 6.31
C LEU A 15 -12.89 2.43 5.50
N SER A 16 -12.81 1.26 6.15
CA SER A 16 -12.64 -0.03 5.49
C SER A 16 -13.64 -0.27 4.36
N ASP A 17 -14.93 0.02 4.58
CA ASP A 17 -15.97 -0.15 3.56
C ASP A 17 -15.71 0.71 2.32
N GLN A 18 -15.20 1.93 2.51
CA GLN A 18 -14.85 2.80 1.38
C GLN A 18 -13.62 2.29 0.63
N LEU A 19 -12.59 1.80 1.35
CA LEU A 19 -11.41 1.19 0.74
C LEU A 19 -11.80 -0.05 -0.07
N VAL A 20 -12.63 -0.92 0.49
CA VAL A 20 -13.18 -2.11 -0.19
C VAL A 20 -13.99 -1.70 -1.43
N GLY A 21 -14.77 -0.63 -1.37
CA GLY A 21 -15.49 -0.08 -2.52
C GLY A 21 -14.56 0.39 -3.64
N VAL A 22 -13.46 1.09 -3.29
CA VAL A 22 -12.44 1.52 -4.25
C VAL A 22 -11.70 0.31 -4.86
N TYR A 23 -11.34 -0.68 -4.03
CA TYR A 23 -10.72 -1.93 -4.47
C TYR A 23 -11.60 -2.65 -5.49
N ARG A 24 -12.86 -2.92 -5.14
CA ARG A 24 -13.86 -3.55 -6.02
C ARG A 24 -13.97 -2.84 -7.36
N ALA A 25 -14.08 -1.51 -7.36
CA ALA A 25 -14.16 -0.74 -8.59
C ALA A 25 -12.86 -0.81 -9.41
N ALA A 26 -11.71 -0.80 -8.75
CA ALA A 26 -10.41 -0.78 -9.41
C ALA A 26 -10.01 -2.15 -9.98
N MET A 27 -10.24 -3.22 -9.23
CA MET A 27 -9.83 -4.59 -9.58
C MET A 27 -10.92 -5.35 -10.36
N GLY A 28 -12.19 -5.01 -10.18
CA GLY A 28 -13.27 -5.51 -11.03
C GLY A 28 -13.23 -4.99 -12.47
N ALA A 29 -12.50 -3.89 -12.73
CA ALA A 29 -12.30 -3.35 -14.06
C ALA A 29 -11.18 -4.08 -14.82
N PRO A 30 -11.18 -4.03 -16.19
CA PRO A 30 -10.04 -4.54 -16.96
C PRO A 30 -8.71 -3.94 -16.49
N PRO A 31 -7.62 -4.70 -16.54
CA PRO A 31 -7.46 -6.06 -17.05
C PRO A 31 -7.69 -7.18 -16.00
N PHE A 32 -8.03 -6.85 -14.76
CA PHE A 32 -8.04 -7.81 -13.64
C PHE A 32 -9.33 -8.64 -13.59
N HIS A 33 -10.49 -8.01 -13.76
CA HIS A 33 -11.81 -8.68 -13.74
C HIS A 33 -12.07 -9.49 -12.45
N GLU A 34 -11.54 -9.03 -11.32
CA GLU A 34 -11.78 -9.66 -10.03
C GLU A 34 -13.25 -9.61 -9.64
N THR A 35 -13.68 -10.61 -8.88
CA THR A 35 -15.07 -10.83 -8.49
C THR A 35 -15.33 -10.40 -7.03
N GLU A 36 -16.53 -10.61 -6.53
CA GLU A 36 -16.87 -10.40 -5.12
C GLU A 36 -16.10 -11.36 -4.19
N VAL A 37 -15.60 -12.50 -4.70
CA VAL A 37 -14.79 -13.43 -3.91
C VAL A 37 -13.44 -12.80 -3.56
N GLU A 38 -12.72 -12.28 -4.56
CA GLU A 38 -11.44 -11.59 -4.35
C GLU A 38 -11.62 -10.31 -3.54
N THR A 39 -12.74 -9.60 -3.75
CA THR A 39 -13.10 -8.44 -2.91
C THR A 39 -13.28 -8.84 -1.44
N GLY A 40 -13.88 -9.98 -1.16
CA GLY A 40 -14.01 -10.52 0.18
C GLY A 40 -12.67 -10.90 0.81
N TRP A 41 -11.75 -11.47 0.03
CA TRP A 41 -10.38 -11.76 0.48
C TRP A 41 -9.62 -10.48 0.80
N PHE A 42 -9.69 -9.47 -0.05
CA PHE A 42 -9.09 -8.16 0.23
C PHE A 42 -9.61 -7.55 1.53
N ALA A 43 -10.92 -7.63 1.79
CA ALA A 43 -11.51 -7.10 3.02
C ALA A 43 -10.97 -7.81 4.27
N GLN A 44 -10.78 -9.14 4.20
CA GLN A 44 -10.19 -9.91 5.28
C GLN A 44 -8.71 -9.61 5.46
N GLU A 45 -7.94 -9.58 4.37
CA GLU A 45 -6.51 -9.21 4.42
C GLU A 45 -6.31 -7.82 5.03
N LEU A 46 -7.08 -6.82 4.59
CA LEU A 46 -7.01 -5.47 5.17
C LEU A 46 -7.24 -5.51 6.69
N ALA A 47 -8.24 -6.27 7.15
CA ALA A 47 -8.53 -6.36 8.59
C ALA A 47 -7.37 -6.99 9.37
N ASP A 48 -6.73 -8.01 8.83
CA ASP A 48 -5.57 -8.67 9.45
C ASP A 48 -4.34 -7.75 9.44
N GLU A 49 -4.07 -7.09 8.32
CA GLU A 49 -2.91 -6.22 8.10
C GLU A 49 -2.95 -4.91 8.89
N LEU A 50 -4.14 -4.45 9.30
CA LEU A 50 -4.29 -3.31 10.23
C LEU A 50 -3.57 -3.55 11.56
N THR A 51 -3.30 -4.81 11.92
CA THR A 51 -2.57 -5.17 13.15
C THR A 51 -1.05 -5.16 13.00
N GLU A 52 -0.54 -5.00 11.77
CA GLU A 52 0.88 -5.05 11.50
C GLU A 52 1.63 -3.84 12.07
N PRO A 53 2.76 -4.06 12.77
CA PRO A 53 3.57 -2.98 13.31
C PRO A 53 4.03 -2.01 12.23
N GLY A 54 3.80 -0.73 12.44
CA GLY A 54 4.18 0.30 11.48
C GLY A 54 3.24 0.43 10.27
N PHE A 55 2.04 -0.18 10.34
CA PHE A 55 1.00 0.02 9.33
C PHE A 55 0.72 1.51 9.12
N ARG A 56 0.62 1.90 7.87
CA ARG A 56 0.17 3.23 7.46
C ARG A 56 -0.59 3.18 6.16
N CYS A 57 -1.59 4.02 6.06
CA CYS A 57 -2.42 4.17 4.88
C CYS A 57 -2.48 5.64 4.46
N TRP A 58 -2.30 5.91 3.18
CA TRP A 58 -2.63 7.20 2.59
C TRP A 58 -3.91 7.08 1.79
N VAL A 59 -4.84 8.00 2.03
CA VAL A 59 -6.09 8.09 1.28
C VAL A 59 -6.17 9.40 0.53
N ALA A 60 -6.81 9.35 -0.64
CA ALA A 60 -7.21 10.51 -1.42
C ALA A 60 -8.74 10.61 -1.36
N SER A 61 -9.27 11.68 -0.79
CA SER A 61 -10.72 11.91 -0.70
C SER A 61 -11.13 13.13 -1.51
N ASP A 62 -12.34 13.13 -2.05
CA ASP A 62 -12.94 14.29 -2.68
C ASP A 62 -13.54 15.28 -1.67
N ASP A 63 -14.19 16.34 -2.16
CA ASP A 63 -14.75 17.38 -1.32
C ASP A 63 -15.92 16.90 -0.45
N ASP A 64 -16.59 15.82 -0.86
CA ASP A 64 -17.69 15.17 -0.13
C ASP A 64 -17.18 14.11 0.88
N GLY A 65 -15.85 13.96 1.00
CA GLY A 65 -15.20 13.02 1.90
C GLY A 65 -15.18 11.57 1.39
N GLN A 66 -15.58 11.32 0.13
CA GLN A 66 -15.53 9.99 -0.45
C GLN A 66 -14.11 9.61 -0.87
N VAL A 67 -13.68 8.40 -0.54
CA VAL A 67 -12.34 7.91 -0.90
C VAL A 67 -12.27 7.65 -2.40
N ALA A 68 -11.37 8.36 -3.07
CA ALA A 68 -11.09 8.25 -4.50
C ALA A 68 -9.92 7.29 -4.81
N GLY A 69 -9.10 6.99 -3.81
CA GLY A 69 -7.97 6.09 -3.92
C GLY A 69 -7.23 5.96 -2.60
N PHE A 70 -6.43 4.91 -2.48
CA PHE A 70 -5.61 4.65 -1.29
C PHE A 70 -4.31 3.95 -1.66
N ALA A 71 -3.34 4.01 -0.75
CA ALA A 71 -2.16 3.15 -0.74
C ALA A 71 -1.79 2.85 0.70
N TYR A 72 -1.47 1.58 1.01
CA TYR A 72 -1.01 1.23 2.33
C TYR A 72 0.12 0.21 2.31
N GLY A 73 0.79 0.11 3.43
CA GLY A 73 1.88 -0.82 3.65
C GLY A 73 2.42 -0.77 5.07
N PHE A 74 3.41 -1.60 5.31
CA PHE A 74 4.09 -1.75 6.60
C PHE A 74 5.49 -2.31 6.42
N PRO A 75 6.41 -2.13 7.40
CA PRO A 75 7.71 -2.78 7.38
C PRO A 75 7.57 -4.29 7.57
N THR A 76 8.23 -5.09 6.75
CA THR A 76 8.25 -6.54 6.91
C THR A 76 9.36 -6.93 7.88
N PRO A 77 9.07 -7.40 9.11
CA PRO A 77 10.10 -7.61 10.13
C PRO A 77 11.05 -8.75 9.76
N GLN A 78 10.53 -9.85 9.25
CA GLN A 78 11.27 -11.02 8.81
C GLN A 78 10.60 -11.63 7.57
N ILE A 79 11.35 -12.46 6.84
CA ILE A 79 10.83 -13.21 5.69
C ILE A 79 10.90 -14.70 6.03
N PRO A 80 9.81 -15.32 6.52
CA PRO A 80 9.73 -16.76 6.77
C PRO A 80 10.11 -17.58 5.52
N ALA A 81 10.49 -18.85 5.74
CA ALA A 81 10.87 -19.73 4.66
C ALA A 81 9.67 -20.47 4.03
N ASP A 82 8.49 -20.31 4.59
CA ASP A 82 7.26 -20.98 4.21
C ASP A 82 6.13 -19.97 3.88
N GLY A 83 5.02 -20.48 3.42
CA GLY A 83 3.85 -19.69 3.05
C GLY A 83 4.15 -18.65 1.96
N TRP A 84 3.43 -17.54 2.01
CA TRP A 84 3.58 -16.42 1.08
C TRP A 84 5.02 -15.90 1.00
N TYR A 85 5.64 -15.67 2.15
CA TYR A 85 7.01 -15.16 2.21
C TYR A 85 8.04 -16.17 1.71
N GLY A 86 7.79 -17.49 1.90
CA GLY A 86 8.61 -18.54 1.32
C GLY A 86 8.58 -18.53 -0.20
N SER A 87 7.42 -18.32 -0.81
CA SER A 87 7.27 -18.15 -2.26
C SER A 87 7.98 -16.88 -2.76
N LEU A 88 7.87 -15.76 -2.05
CA LEU A 88 8.63 -14.54 -2.35
C LEU A 88 10.14 -14.77 -2.31
N ARG A 89 10.62 -15.47 -1.26
CA ARG A 89 12.03 -15.82 -1.10
C ARG A 89 12.55 -16.66 -2.27
N GLN A 90 11.74 -17.57 -2.77
CA GLN A 90 12.08 -18.37 -3.96
C GLN A 90 12.13 -17.51 -5.22
N ALA A 91 11.15 -16.63 -5.41
CA ALA A 91 11.04 -15.77 -6.59
C ALA A 91 12.23 -14.81 -6.73
N VAL A 92 12.72 -14.23 -5.64
CA VAL A 92 13.83 -13.25 -5.66
C VAL A 92 15.19 -13.87 -5.34
N GLY A 93 15.21 -15.08 -4.78
CA GLY A 93 16.40 -15.73 -4.23
C GLY A 93 16.73 -15.30 -2.81
N PRO A 94 17.38 -16.20 -2.01
CA PRO A 94 17.56 -16.00 -0.57
C PRO A 94 18.37 -14.72 -0.23
N GLY A 95 19.43 -14.45 -0.97
CA GLY A 95 20.26 -13.24 -0.74
C GLY A 95 19.50 -11.94 -1.01
N ALA A 96 18.72 -11.89 -2.09
CA ALA A 96 17.90 -10.73 -2.40
C ALA A 96 16.73 -10.58 -1.41
N ALA A 97 16.14 -11.67 -0.93
CA ALA A 97 15.09 -11.63 0.09
C ALA A 97 15.58 -10.97 1.39
N GLU A 98 16.77 -11.35 1.87
CA GLU A 98 17.37 -10.72 3.07
C GLU A 98 17.70 -9.25 2.85
N GLN A 99 18.16 -8.91 1.66
CA GLN A 99 18.60 -7.54 1.35
C GLN A 99 17.44 -6.59 1.06
N TRP A 100 16.39 -7.08 0.38
CA TRP A 100 15.35 -6.25 -0.24
C TRP A 100 14.00 -6.35 0.43
N LEU A 101 13.71 -7.45 1.13
CA LEU A 101 12.40 -7.70 1.72
C LEU A 101 12.48 -7.61 3.26
N ALA A 102 13.39 -8.35 3.88
CA ALA A 102 13.50 -8.41 5.33
C ALA A 102 13.83 -7.03 5.93
N GLY A 103 13.00 -6.57 6.87
CA GLY A 103 13.16 -5.26 7.51
C GLY A 103 12.86 -4.06 6.60
N GLN A 104 12.41 -4.28 5.38
CA GLN A 104 12.11 -3.21 4.43
C GLN A 104 10.59 -2.97 4.33
N PHE A 105 10.22 -1.83 3.77
CA PHE A 105 8.81 -1.44 3.67
C PHE A 105 8.11 -2.16 2.52
N ALA A 106 7.06 -2.91 2.82
CA ALA A 106 6.16 -3.50 1.83
C ALA A 106 5.09 -2.49 1.45
N VAL A 107 4.98 -2.14 0.17
CA VAL A 107 3.77 -1.51 -0.38
C VAL A 107 2.82 -2.65 -0.71
N VAL A 108 1.78 -2.81 0.11
CA VAL A 108 0.87 -3.96 0.01
C VAL A 108 -0.19 -3.70 -1.04
N TRP A 109 -0.91 -2.61 -0.92
CA TRP A 109 -1.94 -2.24 -1.87
C TRP A 109 -1.87 -0.78 -2.30
N ILE A 110 -2.21 -0.55 -3.56
CA ILE A 110 -2.51 0.76 -4.12
C ILE A 110 -3.67 0.63 -5.10
N ALA A 111 -4.72 1.40 -4.89
CA ALA A 111 -5.87 1.44 -5.78
C ALA A 111 -6.38 2.87 -5.97
N VAL A 112 -6.82 3.17 -7.20
CA VAL A 112 -7.49 4.44 -7.54
C VAL A 112 -8.76 4.09 -8.31
N HIS A 113 -9.87 4.67 -7.84
CA HIS A 113 -11.17 4.49 -8.48
C HIS A 113 -11.08 4.81 -9.99
N PRO A 114 -11.62 3.98 -10.88
CA PRO A 114 -11.45 4.15 -12.34
C PRO A 114 -11.76 5.56 -12.85
N GLU A 115 -12.83 6.16 -12.37
CA GLU A 115 -13.26 7.51 -12.75
C GLU A 115 -12.33 8.63 -12.25
N ARG A 116 -11.43 8.33 -11.36
CA ARG A 116 -10.46 9.28 -10.76
C ARG A 116 -9.03 9.07 -11.29
N ARG A 117 -8.82 8.08 -12.18
CA ARG A 117 -7.51 7.82 -12.82
C ARG A 117 -7.09 8.96 -13.75
N GLY A 118 -5.81 8.96 -14.15
CA GLY A 118 -5.27 9.97 -15.08
C GLY A 118 -5.02 11.35 -14.47
N ARG A 119 -5.21 11.52 -13.14
CA ARG A 119 -5.06 12.80 -12.42
C ARG A 119 -3.85 12.82 -11.48
N GLY A 120 -2.92 11.87 -11.62
CA GLY A 120 -1.72 11.78 -10.79
C GLY A 120 -1.94 11.22 -9.37
N LEU A 121 -3.17 10.79 -9.00
CA LEU A 121 -3.47 10.34 -7.64
C LEU A 121 -2.64 9.13 -7.21
N GLY A 122 -2.47 8.13 -8.08
CA GLY A 122 -1.66 6.96 -7.77
C GLY A 122 -0.21 7.32 -7.45
N ARG A 123 0.38 8.26 -8.21
CA ARG A 123 1.72 8.78 -7.94
C ARG A 123 1.77 9.50 -6.59
N ALA A 124 0.85 10.41 -6.34
CA ALA A 124 0.82 11.18 -5.09
C ALA A 124 0.65 10.29 -3.86
N LEU A 125 -0.22 9.27 -3.92
CA LEU A 125 -0.42 8.29 -2.86
C LEU A 125 0.86 7.50 -2.58
N LEU A 126 1.50 6.97 -3.63
CA LEU A 126 2.69 6.15 -3.49
C LEU A 126 3.89 6.96 -3.01
N GLU A 127 4.13 8.16 -3.53
CA GLU A 127 5.20 9.04 -3.07
C GLU A 127 5.04 9.41 -1.60
N ARG A 128 3.80 9.69 -1.15
CA ARG A 128 3.50 9.96 0.25
C ARG A 128 3.70 8.74 1.15
N LEU A 129 3.26 7.56 0.70
CA LEU A 129 3.45 6.32 1.45
C LEU A 129 4.93 6.01 1.63
N LEU A 130 5.71 6.09 0.55
CA LEU A 130 7.15 5.84 0.56
C LEU A 130 7.93 6.90 1.34
N GLY A 131 7.45 8.16 1.35
CA GLY A 131 8.02 9.26 2.11
C GLY A 131 8.11 8.97 3.61
N GLY A 132 7.13 8.25 4.13
CA GLY A 132 7.07 7.89 5.54
C GLY A 132 7.51 6.45 5.85
N ALA A 133 8.08 5.71 4.92
CA ALA A 133 8.41 4.29 5.09
C ALA A 133 9.37 4.01 6.26
N GLY A 134 10.30 4.93 6.57
CA GLY A 134 11.23 4.79 7.68
C GLY A 134 12.33 3.74 7.46
N THR A 135 12.38 3.13 6.28
CA THR A 135 13.35 2.11 5.88
C THR A 135 14.21 2.60 4.71
N GLY A 136 15.34 1.94 4.45
CA GLY A 136 16.21 2.32 3.33
C GLY A 136 15.73 1.83 1.97
N ARG A 137 14.72 0.96 1.95
CA ARG A 137 14.16 0.36 0.74
C ARG A 137 12.67 0.12 0.88
N ALA A 138 11.99 0.03 -0.27
CA ALA A 138 10.63 -0.49 -0.34
C ALA A 138 10.52 -1.53 -1.44
N TRP A 139 9.54 -2.41 -1.30
CA TRP A 139 9.23 -3.44 -2.27
C TRP A 139 7.73 -3.62 -2.45
N LEU A 140 7.32 -4.21 -3.55
CA LEU A 140 5.94 -4.58 -3.83
C LEU A 140 5.89 -5.80 -4.75
N VAL A 141 4.72 -6.43 -4.80
CA VAL A 141 4.39 -7.47 -5.78
C VAL A 141 3.29 -6.94 -6.70
N THR A 142 3.41 -7.18 -7.99
CA THR A 142 2.43 -6.76 -8.97
C THR A 142 2.24 -7.82 -10.05
N HIS A 143 1.12 -7.77 -10.76
CA HIS A 143 0.90 -8.62 -11.92
C HIS A 143 1.93 -8.34 -13.03
N ASP A 144 2.38 -9.40 -13.72
CA ASP A 144 3.23 -9.26 -14.91
C ASP A 144 2.41 -8.85 -16.14
N LEU A 145 1.80 -7.68 -16.04
CA LEU A 145 0.97 -7.06 -17.08
C LEU A 145 1.49 -5.67 -17.37
N ASN A 146 1.48 -5.27 -18.63
CA ASN A 146 1.85 -3.90 -19.01
C ASN A 146 0.75 -2.90 -18.62
N THR A 147 0.66 -2.58 -17.34
CA THR A 147 -0.35 -1.71 -16.76
C THR A 147 0.17 -0.30 -16.49
N PRO A 148 -0.71 0.70 -16.35
CA PRO A 148 -0.33 2.03 -15.88
C PRO A 148 0.38 2.01 -14.51
N ALA A 149 0.05 1.03 -13.64
CA ALA A 149 0.71 0.85 -12.35
C ALA A 149 2.19 0.48 -12.52
N GLN A 150 2.51 -0.48 -13.40
CA GLN A 150 3.91 -0.81 -13.69
C GLN A 150 4.69 0.37 -14.28
N ALA A 151 4.07 1.17 -15.16
CA ALA A 151 4.68 2.39 -15.68
C ALA A 151 4.96 3.41 -14.55
N LEU A 152 4.04 3.54 -13.60
CA LEU A 152 4.21 4.36 -12.41
C LEU A 152 5.40 3.86 -11.57
N TYR A 153 5.46 2.56 -11.23
CA TYR A 153 6.55 2.00 -10.44
C TYR A 153 7.92 2.22 -11.08
N ARG A 154 8.06 1.93 -12.37
CA ARG A 154 9.31 2.20 -13.12
C ARG A 154 9.70 3.67 -13.08
N SER A 155 8.73 4.59 -13.21
CA SER A 155 8.99 6.04 -13.17
C SER A 155 9.42 6.55 -11.79
N LEU A 156 9.17 5.78 -10.72
CA LEU A 156 9.62 6.04 -9.36
C LEU A 156 10.93 5.29 -8.99
N GLY A 157 11.55 4.61 -9.97
CA GLY A 157 12.82 3.93 -9.79
C GLY A 157 12.72 2.49 -9.30
N PHE A 158 11.51 1.93 -9.23
CA PHE A 158 11.36 0.51 -8.93
C PHE A 158 11.98 -0.34 -10.04
N ARG A 159 12.73 -1.35 -9.64
CA ARG A 159 13.37 -2.34 -10.51
C ARG A 159 12.94 -3.75 -10.15
N GLU A 160 12.97 -4.66 -11.10
CA GLU A 160 12.65 -6.06 -10.88
C GLU A 160 13.71 -6.72 -9.98
N LEU A 161 13.23 -7.42 -8.96
CA LEU A 161 14.03 -8.25 -8.06
C LEU A 161 13.88 -9.72 -8.39
N GLY A 162 12.74 -10.13 -8.94
CA GLY A 162 12.42 -11.48 -9.31
C GLY A 162 10.97 -11.63 -9.78
N ARG A 163 10.60 -12.84 -10.17
CA ARG A 163 9.26 -13.18 -10.62
C ARG A 163 8.92 -14.63 -10.31
N GLY A 164 7.63 -14.95 -10.26
CA GLY A 164 7.15 -16.31 -10.05
C GLY A 164 5.64 -16.37 -9.86
N ALA A 165 5.13 -17.58 -9.72
CA ALA A 165 3.75 -17.84 -9.35
C ALA A 165 3.53 -17.46 -7.87
N LEU A 166 2.89 -16.33 -7.63
CA LEU A 166 2.73 -15.73 -6.30
C LEU A 166 1.28 -15.36 -6.04
N GLY A 167 0.83 -15.59 -4.82
CA GLY A 167 -0.48 -15.17 -4.35
C GLY A 167 -1.62 -16.05 -4.86
N TRP A 168 -2.80 -15.46 -4.91
CA TRP A 168 -4.01 -16.18 -5.29
C TRP A 168 -3.91 -16.70 -6.72
N HIS A 169 -4.36 -17.95 -6.90
CA HIS A 169 -4.38 -18.64 -8.20
C HIS A 169 -3.00 -18.88 -8.84
N ASP A 170 -1.91 -18.84 -8.05
CA ASP A 170 -0.54 -19.03 -8.57
C ASP A 170 -0.24 -18.17 -9.81
N ALA A 171 -0.76 -16.95 -9.81
CA ALA A 171 -0.60 -16.03 -10.95
C ALA A 171 0.84 -15.57 -11.08
N GLU A 172 1.33 -15.46 -12.32
CA GLU A 172 2.64 -14.88 -12.60
C GLU A 172 2.67 -13.43 -12.11
N ARG A 173 3.61 -13.15 -11.22
CA ARG A 173 3.81 -11.84 -10.62
C ARG A 173 5.28 -11.43 -10.64
N VAL A 174 5.48 -10.13 -10.57
CA VAL A 174 6.82 -9.53 -10.51
C VAL A 174 7.00 -8.89 -9.15
N VAL A 175 8.12 -9.17 -8.52
CA VAL A 175 8.57 -8.51 -7.30
C VAL A 175 9.45 -7.33 -7.71
N LEU A 176 9.07 -6.13 -7.28
CA LEU A 176 9.78 -4.90 -7.57
C LEU A 176 10.35 -4.28 -6.29
N GLY A 177 11.53 -3.67 -6.38
CA GLY A 177 12.14 -2.96 -5.26
C GLY A 177 12.71 -1.61 -5.66
N VAL A 178 12.79 -0.69 -4.70
CA VAL A 178 13.35 0.64 -4.85
C VAL A 178 14.20 1.02 -3.65
N ASP A 179 15.35 1.65 -3.88
CA ASP A 179 16.13 2.29 -2.82
C ASP A 179 15.45 3.63 -2.46
N LEU A 180 15.28 3.88 -1.16
CA LEU A 180 14.69 5.12 -0.66
C LEU A 180 15.80 6.07 -0.17
N PRO A 181 15.76 7.35 -0.54
CA PRO A 181 16.71 8.34 -0.04
C PRO A 181 16.54 8.53 1.48
N PRO A 182 17.59 8.94 2.21
CA PRO A 182 17.48 9.29 3.62
C PRO A 182 16.41 10.37 3.84
N GLY A 183 15.36 10.04 4.62
CA GLY A 183 14.20 10.92 4.87
C GLY A 183 13.04 10.72 3.92
N GLY A 184 13.06 9.66 3.09
CA GLY A 184 11.97 9.30 2.18
C GLY A 184 11.88 10.19 0.94
N LEU A 185 10.91 9.91 0.07
CA LEU A 185 10.65 10.72 -1.13
C LEU A 185 9.94 12.06 -0.83
N HIS A 186 9.32 12.17 0.36
CA HIS A 186 8.74 13.39 0.89
C HIS A 186 8.82 13.40 2.43
N ARG A 187 9.03 14.57 3.05
CA ARG A 187 8.85 14.73 4.51
C ARG A 187 7.35 14.78 4.80
N ASP A 188 6.84 13.78 5.49
CA ASP A 188 5.47 13.80 6.00
C ASP A 188 5.28 14.91 7.03
N PRO A 189 4.13 15.62 7.01
CA PRO A 189 3.69 16.34 8.21
C PRO A 189 3.45 15.30 9.34
N PRO A 190 3.62 15.69 10.60
CA PRO A 190 3.32 14.81 11.73
C PRO A 190 1.88 14.28 11.62
N LEU A 191 1.68 13.02 12.01
CA LEU A 191 0.36 12.38 12.02
C LEU A 191 -0.63 13.30 12.75
N SER A 192 -1.70 13.71 12.08
CA SER A 192 -2.77 14.49 12.69
C SER A 192 -3.55 13.57 13.62
N GLY A 193 -3.15 13.53 14.89
CA GLY A 193 -4.02 13.00 15.94
C GLY A 193 -5.23 13.91 16.13
N PRO A 194 -6.35 13.41 16.66
CA PRO A 194 -7.48 14.27 16.99
C PRO A 194 -7.01 15.38 17.94
N PRO A 195 -7.56 16.63 17.83
CA PRO A 195 -7.18 17.69 18.73
C PRO A 195 -7.42 17.23 20.16
N VAL A 196 -6.37 17.25 20.96
CA VAL A 196 -6.47 17.01 22.41
C VAL A 196 -7.36 18.13 22.95
N GLY A 197 -8.59 17.78 23.29
CA GLY A 197 -9.51 18.71 23.92
C GLY A 197 -8.87 19.29 25.18
N GLU A 198 -8.72 20.61 25.23
CA GLU A 198 -8.38 21.31 26.47
C GLU A 198 -9.39 20.93 27.53
N ALA A 199 -8.92 20.21 28.54
CA ALA A 199 -9.68 19.96 29.75
C ALA A 199 -9.86 21.32 30.43
N THR A 200 -11.04 21.90 30.29
CA THR A 200 -11.49 23.05 31.12
C THR A 200 -11.57 22.55 32.54
N SER A 201 -10.64 23.01 33.37
CA SER A 201 -10.67 22.85 34.82
C SER A 201 -11.89 23.61 35.37
N PRO A 202 -12.74 23.03 36.22
CA PRO A 202 -13.76 23.79 36.89
C PRO A 202 -13.09 24.65 37.96
N ALA A 203 -13.33 25.95 37.87
CA ALA A 203 -13.03 26.90 38.94
C ALA A 203 -14.02 26.70 40.10
N GLU A 204 -13.52 26.75 41.32
CA GLU A 204 -14.26 26.81 42.56
C GLU A 204 -15.21 28.02 42.65
#